data_06844eeb8e96c1edf928d47b1be629e2
#
_entry.id   06844eeb8e96c1edf928d47b1be629e2
#
_cell.length_a   1.000
_cell.length_b   1.000
_cell.length_c   1.000
_cell.angle_alpha   90.00
_cell.angle_beta   90.00
_cell.angle_gamma   90.00
#
_symmetry.space_group_name_H-M   'P 1'
#
loop_
_entity.id
_entity.type
_entity.pdbx_description
1 polymer ?
#
loop_
_entity_poly.entity_id
_entity_poly.type
_entity_poly.pdbx_seq_one_letter_code
_entity_poly.pdbx_strand_id
1 'polypeptide(L)'
;MSTKDEASIKVIVELYAKPGRRTELRNLLECVVAEYRLGQPGFLGSTCYEVLDNPDILVEIADWVSAEVRAAVMQQAMKDGAYTPLEDLLATPFRATVIRQLP
;
A
#
# COMPACT_ATOMS: atom_id res chain seq x y z
N MET A 1 -11.19 -26.99 -2.22
CA MET A 1 -11.22 -25.68 -1.60
C MET A 1 -9.93 -25.36 -0.89
N SER A 2 -9.39 -24.22 -1.14
CA SER A 2 -8.09 -23.86 -0.61
C SER A 2 -8.23 -22.94 0.61
N THR A 3 -7.63 -23.32 1.73
CA THR A 3 -7.57 -22.46 2.90
C THR A 3 -6.69 -21.24 2.65
N LYS A 4 -5.83 -21.32 1.63
CA LYS A 4 -5.00 -20.21 1.22
C LYS A 4 -5.82 -18.99 0.85
N ASP A 5 -6.93 -19.18 0.12
CA ASP A 5 -7.77 -18.08 -0.33
C ASP A 5 -8.47 -17.42 0.84
N GLU A 6 -8.79 -18.19 1.88
CA GLU A 6 -9.42 -17.64 3.07
C GLU A 6 -8.45 -16.80 3.89
N ALA A 7 -7.16 -17.13 3.83
CA ALA A 7 -6.14 -16.40 4.59
C ALA A 7 -5.65 -15.16 3.86
N SER A 8 -5.79 -15.11 2.53
CA SER A 8 -5.29 -13.98 1.76
C SER A 8 -6.10 -12.72 2.05
N ILE A 9 -5.41 -11.58 1.97
CA ILE A 9 -6.00 -10.28 2.30
C ILE A 9 -5.70 -9.28 1.20
N LYS A 10 -6.46 -8.19 1.21
CA LYS A 10 -6.16 -6.99 0.45
C LYS A 10 -5.96 -5.84 1.42
N VAL A 11 -5.10 -4.91 1.05
CA VAL A 11 -4.90 -3.69 1.82
C VAL A 11 -5.23 -2.52 0.91
N ILE A 12 -6.20 -1.72 1.33
CA ILE A 12 -6.59 -0.51 0.60
C ILE A 12 -5.91 0.66 1.29
N VAL A 13 -5.06 1.37 0.56
CA VAL A 13 -4.34 2.52 1.10
C VAL A 13 -4.81 3.77 0.36
N GLU A 14 -5.32 4.73 1.12
CA GLU A 14 -5.72 6.02 0.57
C GLU A 14 -4.64 7.05 0.91
N LEU A 15 -4.10 7.68 -0.13
CA LEU A 15 -3.04 8.68 0.03
C LEU A 15 -3.54 10.00 -0.55
N TYR A 16 -3.61 11.01 0.32
CA TYR A 16 -4.05 12.35 -0.05
C TYR A 16 -2.82 13.21 -0.31
N ALA A 17 -2.50 13.41 -1.57
CA ALA A 17 -1.34 14.21 -1.96
C ALA A 17 -1.62 15.68 -1.73
N LYS A 18 -0.56 16.45 -1.46
CA LYS A 18 -0.63 17.88 -1.53
C LYS A 18 -1.03 18.29 -2.95
N PRO A 19 -1.70 19.45 -3.14
CA PRO A 19 -2.21 19.80 -4.45
C PRO A 19 -1.16 19.71 -5.55
N GLY A 20 -1.50 18.99 -6.62
CA GLY A 20 -0.63 18.84 -7.78
C GLY A 20 0.53 17.85 -7.61
N ARG A 21 0.62 17.15 -6.48
CA ARG A 21 1.77 16.29 -6.19
C ARG A 21 1.48 14.79 -6.32
N ARG A 22 0.32 14.40 -6.84
CA ARG A 22 -0.05 12.98 -6.93
C ARG A 22 0.92 12.16 -7.78
N THR A 23 1.40 12.70 -8.88
CA THR A 23 2.33 11.97 -9.76
C THR A 23 3.64 11.69 -9.05
N GLU A 24 4.18 12.68 -8.32
CA GLU A 24 5.40 12.48 -7.54
C GLU A 24 5.17 11.45 -6.44
N LEU A 25 4.02 11.52 -5.77
CA LEU A 25 3.65 10.59 -4.71
C LEU A 25 3.60 9.16 -5.26
N ARG A 26 2.97 8.97 -6.42
CA ARG A 26 2.89 7.68 -7.07
C ARG A 26 4.28 7.13 -7.39
N ASN A 27 5.15 7.97 -7.94
CA ASN A 27 6.49 7.55 -8.30
C ASN A 27 7.29 7.11 -7.08
N LEU A 28 7.19 7.84 -5.97
CA LEU A 28 7.85 7.46 -4.73
C LEU A 28 7.28 6.16 -4.16
N LEU A 29 5.96 6.02 -4.21
CA LEU A 29 5.32 4.80 -3.72
C LEU A 29 5.78 3.59 -4.52
N GLU A 30 5.91 3.72 -5.83
CA GLU A 30 6.40 2.64 -6.68
C GLU A 30 7.83 2.25 -6.30
N CYS A 31 8.67 3.22 -5.95
CA CYS A 31 10.02 2.94 -5.47
C CYS A 31 10.00 2.17 -4.15
N VAL A 32 9.14 2.57 -3.22
CA VAL A 32 9.01 1.88 -1.94
C VAL A 32 8.56 0.45 -2.15
N VAL A 33 7.58 0.25 -3.02
CA VAL A 33 7.09 -1.10 -3.35
C VAL A 33 8.22 -1.94 -3.92
N ALA A 34 9.00 -1.38 -4.84
CA ALA A 34 10.11 -2.09 -5.46
C ALA A 34 11.18 -2.48 -4.45
N GLU A 35 11.48 -1.60 -3.49
CA GLU A 35 12.54 -1.86 -2.52
C GLU A 35 12.12 -2.78 -1.38
N TYR A 36 10.89 -2.65 -0.91
CA TYR A 36 10.48 -3.27 0.35
C TYR A 36 9.43 -4.37 0.20
N ARG A 37 8.72 -4.44 -0.92
CA ARG A 37 7.66 -5.42 -1.08
C ARG A 37 7.90 -6.44 -2.16
N LEU A 38 8.40 -6.02 -3.33
CA LEU A 38 8.67 -6.95 -4.42
C LEU A 38 9.74 -7.93 -3.97
N GLY A 39 9.47 -9.21 -4.21
CA GLY A 39 10.38 -10.26 -3.78
C GLY A 39 10.17 -10.75 -2.37
N GLN A 40 9.34 -10.07 -1.56
CA GLN A 40 9.02 -10.56 -0.23
C GLN A 40 8.08 -11.77 -0.33
N PRO A 41 8.39 -12.85 0.40
CA PRO A 41 7.46 -13.97 0.44
C PRO A 41 6.10 -13.50 0.97
N GLY A 42 5.06 -13.78 0.23
CA GLY A 42 3.71 -13.42 0.64
C GLY A 42 3.17 -12.13 0.05
N PHE A 43 4.00 -11.31 -0.58
CA PHE A 43 3.49 -10.16 -1.32
C PHE A 43 3.07 -10.62 -2.71
N LEU A 44 1.80 -10.42 -3.04
CA LEU A 44 1.24 -10.91 -4.31
C LEU A 44 1.14 -9.83 -5.38
N GLY A 45 1.35 -8.59 -5.02
CA GLY A 45 1.32 -7.49 -5.97
C GLY A 45 0.45 -6.34 -5.48
N SER A 46 0.52 -5.23 -6.21
CA SER A 46 -0.34 -4.08 -5.91
C SER A 46 -0.68 -3.33 -7.19
N THR A 47 -1.77 -2.57 -7.13
CA THR A 47 -2.25 -1.77 -8.25
C THR A 47 -2.64 -0.40 -7.70
N CYS A 48 -2.24 0.65 -8.41
CA CYS A 48 -2.60 2.01 -8.06
C CYS A 48 -3.78 2.48 -8.90
N TYR A 49 -4.65 3.27 -8.28
CA TYR A 49 -5.86 3.79 -8.91
C TYR A 49 -5.94 5.29 -8.70
N GLU A 50 -6.50 5.98 -9.67
CA GLU A 50 -6.85 7.39 -9.48
C GLU A 50 -8.30 7.49 -9.02
N VAL A 51 -8.60 8.55 -8.29
CA VAL A 51 -9.97 8.87 -7.92
C VAL A 51 -10.46 9.89 -8.94
N LEU A 52 -11.52 9.55 -9.68
CA LEU A 52 -11.92 10.33 -10.86
C LEU A 52 -12.37 11.75 -10.55
N ASP A 53 -12.97 11.97 -9.40
CA ASP A 53 -13.46 13.30 -9.02
C ASP A 53 -12.54 14.04 -8.06
N ASN A 54 -11.35 13.50 -7.79
CA ASN A 54 -10.35 14.20 -6.98
C ASN A 54 -8.95 13.86 -7.46
N PRO A 55 -8.28 14.80 -8.16
CA PRO A 55 -6.98 14.50 -8.77
C PRO A 55 -5.84 14.37 -7.78
N ASP A 56 -6.06 14.69 -6.50
CA ASP A 56 -5.01 14.62 -5.49
C ASP A 56 -5.07 13.35 -4.65
N ILE A 57 -6.04 12.47 -4.89
CA ILE A 57 -6.14 11.22 -4.15
C ILE A 57 -5.58 10.08 -4.98
N LEU A 58 -4.69 9.29 -4.35
CA LEU A 58 -4.13 8.08 -4.92
C LEU A 58 -4.60 6.91 -4.06
N VAL A 59 -5.09 5.84 -4.70
CA VAL A 59 -5.49 4.64 -3.99
C VAL A 59 -4.59 3.49 -4.44
N GLU A 60 -4.01 2.78 -3.48
CA GLU A 60 -3.27 1.56 -3.75
C GLU A 60 -4.04 0.39 -3.18
N ILE A 61 -4.18 -0.69 -3.95
CA ILE A 61 -4.74 -1.94 -3.44
C ILE A 61 -3.65 -3.00 -3.57
N ALA A 62 -3.21 -3.52 -2.43
CA ALA A 62 -2.15 -4.52 -2.37
C ALA A 62 -2.72 -5.86 -1.92
N ASP A 63 -2.19 -6.94 -2.51
CA ASP A 63 -2.61 -8.30 -2.19
C ASP A 63 -1.49 -9.02 -1.43
N TRP A 64 -1.84 -9.70 -0.36
CA TRP A 64 -0.91 -10.44 0.50
C TRP A 64 -1.47 -11.81 0.83
N VAL A 65 -0.59 -12.79 1.05
CA VAL A 65 -1.02 -14.15 1.41
C VAL A 65 -1.66 -14.20 2.80
N SER A 66 -1.26 -13.31 3.71
CA SER A 66 -1.84 -13.26 5.06
C SER A 66 -1.59 -11.91 5.72
N ALA A 67 -2.40 -11.61 6.73
CA ALA A 67 -2.24 -10.40 7.54
C ALA A 67 -0.94 -10.43 8.34
N GLU A 68 -0.55 -11.60 8.83
CA GLU A 68 0.66 -11.74 9.63
C GLU A 68 1.93 -11.44 8.83
N VAL A 69 2.00 -11.96 7.61
CA VAL A 69 3.14 -11.70 6.74
C VAL A 69 3.22 -10.23 6.40
N ARG A 70 2.08 -9.63 6.06
CA ARG A 70 2.04 -8.19 5.75
C ARG A 70 2.50 -7.36 6.95
N ALA A 71 2.03 -7.69 8.15
CA ALA A 71 2.39 -6.95 9.36
C ALA A 71 3.90 -7.00 9.60
N ALA A 72 4.53 -8.15 9.40
CA ALA A 72 5.97 -8.30 9.61
C ALA A 72 6.76 -7.44 8.61
N VAL A 73 6.37 -7.46 7.34
CA VAL A 73 7.04 -6.67 6.30
C VAL A 73 6.88 -5.17 6.57
N MET A 74 5.66 -4.75 6.94
CA MET A 74 5.39 -3.34 7.22
C MET A 74 6.14 -2.86 8.45
N GLN A 75 6.25 -3.70 9.48
CA GLN A 75 6.99 -3.36 10.68
C GLN A 75 8.46 -3.08 10.36
N GLN A 76 9.06 -3.92 9.52
CA GLN A 76 10.44 -3.71 9.11
C GLN A 76 10.59 -2.44 8.26
N ALA A 77 9.65 -2.20 7.34
CA ALA A 77 9.67 -1.00 6.51
C ALA A 77 9.54 0.27 7.35
N MET A 78 8.69 0.25 8.37
CA MET A 78 8.53 1.41 9.26
C MET A 78 9.79 1.65 10.07
N LYS A 79 10.43 0.59 10.54
CA LYS A 79 11.70 0.68 11.26
C LYS A 79 12.78 1.32 10.40
N ASP A 80 12.80 1.00 9.13
CA ASP A 80 13.80 1.49 8.20
C ASP A 80 13.48 2.89 7.66
N GLY A 81 12.33 3.44 8.04
CA GLY A 81 11.90 4.75 7.55
C GLY A 81 11.52 4.76 6.08
N ALA A 82 11.05 3.61 5.56
CA ALA A 82 10.76 3.45 4.14
C ALA A 82 9.70 4.43 3.63
N TYR A 83 8.75 4.78 4.47
CA TYR A 83 7.62 5.65 4.08
C TYR A 83 7.85 7.12 4.40
N THR A 84 8.97 7.44 5.05
CA THR A 84 9.28 8.83 5.41
C THR A 84 9.29 9.78 4.20
N PRO A 85 9.88 9.41 3.05
CA PRO A 85 9.85 10.31 1.90
C PRO A 85 8.45 10.64 1.38
N LEU A 86 7.49 9.76 1.62
CA LEU A 86 6.11 10.01 1.18
C LEU A 86 5.44 11.11 2.00
N GLU A 87 5.85 11.26 3.27
CA GLU A 87 5.20 12.19 4.19
C GLU A 87 5.27 13.64 3.70
N ASP A 88 6.36 14.01 3.02
CA ASP A 88 6.51 15.35 2.49
C ASP A 88 5.50 15.67 1.39
N LEU A 89 4.98 14.66 0.73
CA LEU A 89 4.03 14.82 -0.37
C LEU A 89 2.57 14.65 0.07
N LEU A 90 2.35 14.25 1.32
CA LEU A 90 1.01 13.97 1.83
C LEU A 90 0.42 15.19 2.50
N ALA A 91 -0.84 15.48 2.16
CA ALA A 91 -1.61 16.54 2.84
C ALA A 91 -2.06 16.09 4.24
N THR A 92 -2.29 14.78 4.40
CA THR A 92 -2.66 14.17 5.69
C THR A 92 -1.96 12.81 5.77
N PRO A 93 -1.82 12.24 6.98
CA PRO A 93 -1.27 10.88 7.08
C PRO A 93 -2.10 9.89 6.26
N PHE A 94 -1.42 8.95 5.58
CA PHE A 94 -2.14 7.96 4.80
C PHE A 94 -2.86 6.96 5.71
N ARG A 95 -3.88 6.33 5.15
CA ARG A 95 -4.71 5.38 5.89
C ARG A 95 -4.69 4.05 5.16
N ALA A 96 -4.45 2.98 5.91
CA ALA A 96 -4.46 1.62 5.39
C ALA A 96 -5.61 0.84 6.01
N THR A 97 -6.41 0.18 5.17
CA THR A 97 -7.51 -0.66 5.62
C THR A 97 -7.25 -2.08 5.13
N VAL A 98 -7.13 -3.00 6.08
CA VAL A 98 -6.91 -4.41 5.77
C VAL A 98 -8.26 -5.10 5.68
N ILE A 99 -8.50 -5.76 4.56
CA ILE A 99 -9.77 -6.42 4.30
C ILE A 99 -9.53 -7.88 3.89
N ARG A 100 -10.55 -8.68 4.09
CA ARG A 100 -10.56 -10.08 3.66
C ARG A 100 -11.96 -10.40 3.16
N GLN A 101 -12.03 -11.22 2.13
CA GLN A 101 -13.32 -11.61 1.59
C GLN A 101 -14.11 -12.38 2.65
N LEU A 102 -15.39 -12.04 2.79
CA LEU A 102 -16.28 -12.77 3.68
C LEU A 102 -16.54 -14.16 3.11
N PRO A 103 -16.61 -15.18 3.97
CA PRO A 103 -16.89 -16.54 3.54
C PRO A 103 -18.31 -16.70 2.98
#